data_ca772be28be92449e6167015cf97e656
#
_entry.id   ca772be28be92449e6167015cf97e656
#
_cell.length_a   1.000
_cell.length_b   1.000
_cell.length_c   1.000
_cell.angle_alpha   90.00
_cell.angle_beta   90.00
_cell.angle_gamma   90.00
#
_symmetry.space_group_name_H-M   'P 1'
#
loop_
_entity.id
_entity.type
_entity.pdbx_description
1 polymer ?
#
loop_
_entity_poly.entity_id
_entity_poly.type
_entity_poly.pdbx_seq_one_letter_code
_entity_poly.pdbx_strand_id
1 'polypeptide(L)'
;MGLRHLARRGSAPATRTLAGLPGGIVTRRRGRGSEPDDVRLWSEGDDMRHIDRNATARTGELHVRTHHDERDRAVVLLADFRPSMLFGTRRTLRSVAAAEALALLGWRVVGDGGRVGLVVGHAGEPTALRPAGGERAMTAITGALALAHARALDAAEAADPPLEPLLTIAASLLPSGGHLVIASALDAPGRDFDHLLTLAAEKLSIRLILVSDAFERARPAGLYPFALPDGRRGTLDAGRGRPPAASAEERLADYAHRGIAGIRLDVEAGPEAYAPLMERLDAVL
;
A
#
# COMPACT_ATOMS: atom_id res chain seq x y z
N MET A 1 13.79 11.46 4.33
CA MET A 1 12.91 12.30 5.17
C MET A 1 11.93 13.18 4.37
N GLY A 2 12.12 13.40 3.07
CA GLY A 2 11.30 14.30 2.26
C GLY A 2 9.87 13.88 1.94
N LEU A 3 9.49 12.59 2.03
CA LEU A 3 8.20 12.11 1.55
C LEU A 3 7.03 12.31 2.54
N ARG A 4 7.33 12.54 3.82
CA ARG A 4 6.30 12.67 4.87
C ARG A 4 5.32 13.83 4.63
N HIS A 5 5.79 14.94 4.07
CA HIS A 5 4.93 16.11 3.81
C HIS A 5 3.93 15.85 2.68
N LEU A 6 4.26 14.99 1.70
CA LEU A 6 3.38 14.60 0.60
C LEU A 6 2.29 13.61 1.04
N ALA A 7 2.50 12.91 2.15
CA ALA A 7 1.53 11.96 2.70
C ALA A 7 0.39 12.66 3.47
N ARG A 8 0.53 13.93 3.85
CA ARG A 8 -0.54 14.67 4.53
C ARG A 8 -1.70 14.88 3.56
N ARG A 9 -2.91 14.52 3.98
CA ARG A 9 -4.12 14.93 3.26
C ARG A 9 -4.13 16.45 3.18
N GLY A 10 -4.22 16.98 1.97
CA GLY A 10 -4.61 18.37 1.79
C GLY A 10 -5.92 18.56 2.55
N SER A 11 -5.93 19.38 3.59
CA SER A 11 -7.16 19.73 4.29
C SER A 11 -8.03 20.53 3.32
N ALA A 12 -8.87 19.82 2.56
CA ALA A 12 -10.05 20.46 1.99
C ALA A 12 -10.86 20.97 3.19
N PRO A 13 -11.22 22.26 3.25
CA PRO A 13 -12.07 22.76 4.31
C PRO A 13 -13.42 22.02 4.18
N ALA A 14 -13.70 21.12 5.10
CA ALA A 14 -15.04 20.60 5.28
C ALA A 14 -15.90 21.80 5.71
N THR A 15 -16.57 22.42 4.76
CA THR A 15 -17.60 23.40 5.01
C THR A 15 -18.80 22.66 5.60
N ARG A 16 -18.73 22.37 6.89
CA ARG A 16 -19.91 22.04 7.68
C ARG A 16 -20.50 23.35 8.12
N THR A 17 -21.55 23.76 7.43
CA THR A 17 -22.45 24.80 7.88
C THR A 17 -23.12 24.35 9.18
N LEU A 18 -22.57 24.75 10.32
CA LEU A 18 -23.28 24.68 11.59
C LEU A 18 -24.08 25.97 11.75
N ALA A 19 -25.36 25.88 11.48
CA ALA A 19 -26.31 26.90 11.91
C ALA A 19 -26.50 26.83 13.42
N GLY A 20 -26.11 27.90 14.11
CA GLY A 20 -26.69 28.40 15.34
C GLY A 20 -26.35 27.67 16.64
N LEU A 21 -25.35 28.23 17.37
CA LEU A 21 -25.47 28.62 18.78
C LEU A 21 -24.17 29.32 19.23
N PRO A 22 -24.20 30.40 20.02
CA PRO A 22 -23.04 31.17 20.40
C PRO A 22 -22.35 30.57 21.62
N GLY A 23 -21.03 30.48 21.57
CA GLY A 23 -20.16 30.34 22.74
C GLY A 23 -19.60 28.95 23.02
N GLY A 24 -18.38 28.70 22.51
CA GLY A 24 -17.59 27.56 22.94
C GLY A 24 -16.48 27.22 21.94
N ILE A 25 -15.25 27.63 22.25
CA ILE A 25 -14.07 27.22 21.49
C ILE A 25 -13.79 25.76 21.87
N VAL A 26 -14.07 24.81 20.96
CA VAL A 26 -13.71 23.41 21.12
C VAL A 26 -12.24 23.24 20.72
N THR A 27 -11.36 23.23 21.70
CA THR A 27 -9.97 22.83 21.51
C THR A 27 -9.89 21.29 21.45
N ARG A 28 -9.59 20.73 20.30
CA ARG A 28 -9.26 19.31 20.14
C ARG A 28 -7.91 19.00 20.82
N ARG A 29 -7.92 18.73 22.12
CA ARG A 29 -6.84 18.03 22.80
C ARG A 29 -7.16 16.54 22.77
N ARG A 30 -6.38 15.74 22.01
CA ARG A 30 -6.37 14.28 22.11
C ARG A 30 -5.79 13.88 23.45
N GLY A 31 -6.64 13.46 24.39
CA GLY A 31 -6.26 12.74 25.59
C GLY A 31 -6.27 11.23 25.33
N ARG A 32 -5.34 10.49 25.92
CA ARG A 32 -5.39 9.03 26.02
C ARG A 32 -6.59 8.63 26.88
N GLY A 33 -7.64 8.12 26.24
CA GLY A 33 -8.81 7.55 26.88
C GLY A 33 -9.75 7.05 25.80
N SER A 34 -10.33 5.87 25.97
CA SER A 34 -11.41 5.34 25.14
C SER A 34 -12.68 6.17 25.38
N GLU A 35 -12.72 7.39 24.83
CA GLU A 35 -13.98 8.15 24.79
C GLU A 35 -14.78 7.67 23.58
N PRO A 36 -16.09 7.36 23.76
CA PRO A 36 -16.97 7.00 22.66
C PRO A 36 -17.11 8.20 21.73
N ASP A 37 -16.67 8.06 20.48
CA ASP A 37 -16.59 9.15 19.52
C ASP A 37 -17.95 9.59 18.98
N ASP A 38 -19.04 8.84 19.17
CA ASP A 38 -20.37 9.24 18.74
C ASP A 38 -21.47 8.63 19.61
N VAL A 39 -22.54 9.42 19.83
CA VAL A 39 -23.73 8.99 20.58
C VAL A 39 -24.94 9.23 19.67
N ARG A 40 -25.70 8.16 19.36
CA ARG A 40 -26.93 8.27 18.58
C ARG A 40 -28.14 7.87 19.39
N LEU A 41 -29.32 8.24 18.94
CA LEU A 41 -30.58 7.76 19.52
C LEU A 41 -30.66 6.22 19.44
N TRP A 42 -31.14 5.63 20.52
CA TRP A 42 -31.39 4.19 20.57
C TRP A 42 -32.46 3.79 19.56
N SER A 43 -32.31 2.66 18.92
CA SER A 43 -33.30 2.05 18.04
C SER A 43 -33.55 0.59 18.42
N GLU A 44 -34.70 0.06 18.05
CA GLU A 44 -35.07 -1.32 18.35
C GLU A 44 -34.06 -2.30 17.72
N GLY A 45 -33.46 -3.14 18.59
CA GLY A 45 -32.36 -4.03 18.24
C GLY A 45 -30.98 -3.64 18.81
N ASP A 46 -30.85 -2.45 19.40
CA ASP A 46 -29.61 -2.04 20.07
C ASP A 46 -29.48 -2.68 21.47
N ASP A 47 -28.24 -3.05 21.82
CA ASP A 47 -27.94 -3.62 23.14
C ASP A 47 -28.01 -2.53 24.23
N MET A 48 -28.90 -2.72 25.20
CA MET A 48 -29.07 -1.81 26.33
C MET A 48 -27.79 -1.61 27.19
N ARG A 49 -26.81 -2.49 27.08
CA ARG A 49 -25.51 -2.34 27.77
C ARG A 49 -24.70 -1.16 27.28
N HIS A 50 -24.95 -0.70 26.06
CA HIS A 50 -24.27 0.41 25.42
C HIS A 50 -24.97 1.76 25.59
N ILE A 51 -26.01 1.85 26.44
CA ILE A 51 -26.72 3.11 26.73
C ILE A 51 -25.76 4.13 27.37
N ASP A 52 -25.63 5.31 26.74
CA ASP A 52 -24.97 6.46 27.34
C ASP A 52 -25.88 7.16 28.34
N ARG A 53 -25.63 6.91 29.63
CA ARG A 53 -26.43 7.47 30.72
C ARG A 53 -26.37 9.00 30.78
N ASN A 54 -25.21 9.59 30.40
CA ASN A 54 -25.03 11.05 30.46
C ASN A 54 -25.80 11.75 29.34
N ALA A 55 -25.74 11.21 28.11
CA ALA A 55 -26.51 11.73 26.98
C ALA A 55 -28.01 11.55 27.23
N THR A 56 -28.43 10.37 27.68
CA THR A 56 -29.82 10.03 28.00
C THR A 56 -30.38 10.96 29.11
N ALA A 57 -29.60 11.21 30.17
CA ALA A 57 -30.04 12.10 31.25
C ALA A 57 -30.16 13.57 30.80
N ARG A 58 -29.41 13.98 29.82
CA ARG A 58 -29.39 15.35 29.30
C ARG A 58 -30.52 15.64 28.32
N THR A 59 -30.90 14.65 27.51
CA THR A 59 -31.90 14.83 26.45
C THR A 59 -33.25 14.27 26.80
N GLY A 60 -33.34 13.34 27.77
CA GLY A 60 -34.54 12.59 28.10
C GLY A 60 -34.87 11.43 27.17
N GLU A 61 -34.08 11.24 26.11
CA GLU A 61 -34.23 10.15 25.13
C GLU A 61 -33.06 9.16 25.26
N LEU A 62 -33.36 7.86 25.06
CA LEU A 62 -32.31 6.83 25.15
C LEU A 62 -31.24 7.03 24.07
N HIS A 63 -30.01 7.15 24.48
CA HIS A 63 -28.87 7.27 23.62
C HIS A 63 -27.93 6.07 23.79
N VAL A 64 -27.42 5.55 22.66
CA VAL A 64 -26.46 4.44 22.62
C VAL A 64 -25.12 4.96 22.17
N ARG A 65 -24.07 4.53 22.87
CA ARG A 65 -22.68 4.72 22.42
C ARG A 65 -22.48 3.87 21.19
N THR A 66 -22.26 4.51 20.06
CA THR A 66 -21.69 3.85 18.91
C THR A 66 -20.18 3.75 19.14
N HIS A 67 -19.73 2.55 19.42
CA HIS A 67 -18.34 2.26 19.20
C HIS A 67 -18.19 2.18 17.68
N HIS A 68 -17.55 3.15 17.06
CA HIS A 68 -16.87 2.83 15.83
C HIS A 68 -15.91 1.72 16.22
N ASP A 69 -16.11 0.52 15.68
CA ASP A 69 -15.06 -0.45 15.60
C ASP A 69 -13.88 0.32 14.95
N GLU A 70 -12.98 0.87 15.77
CA GLU A 70 -11.63 1.10 15.35
C GLU A 70 -11.09 -0.28 15.01
N ARG A 71 -11.53 -0.82 13.88
CA ARG A 71 -10.87 -1.97 13.28
C ARG A 71 -9.46 -1.51 13.11
N ASP A 72 -8.64 -2.02 13.99
CA ASP A 72 -7.22 -1.75 14.09
C ASP A 72 -6.62 -2.02 12.70
N ARG A 73 -6.70 -0.97 11.84
CA ARG A 73 -6.40 -1.05 10.41
C ARG A 73 -4.97 -1.50 10.25
N ALA A 74 -4.78 -2.80 10.01
CA ALA A 74 -3.48 -3.40 9.80
C ALA A 74 -3.20 -3.50 8.30
N VAL A 75 -2.13 -2.87 7.87
CA VAL A 75 -1.66 -2.89 6.47
C VAL A 75 -0.28 -3.52 6.45
N VAL A 76 -0.03 -4.48 5.58
CA VAL A 76 1.30 -4.96 5.23
C VAL A 76 1.66 -4.48 3.84
N LEU A 77 2.81 -3.85 3.73
CA LEU A 77 3.42 -3.41 2.48
C LEU A 77 4.38 -4.50 2.01
N LEU A 78 4.15 -5.07 0.82
CA LEU A 78 5.06 -5.99 0.18
C LEU A 78 5.82 -5.24 -0.92
N ALA A 79 7.14 -5.08 -0.72
CA ALA A 79 8.04 -4.45 -1.68
C ALA A 79 8.84 -5.52 -2.43
N ASP A 80 8.75 -5.52 -3.74
CA ASP A 80 9.55 -6.36 -4.61
C ASP A 80 10.84 -5.62 -4.98
N PHE A 81 11.98 -6.13 -4.53
CA PHE A 81 13.31 -5.61 -4.87
C PHE A 81 14.16 -6.70 -5.52
N ARG A 82 13.53 -7.69 -6.15
CA ARG A 82 14.23 -8.70 -6.94
C ARG A 82 14.97 -8.05 -8.11
N PRO A 83 15.94 -8.74 -8.72
CA PRO A 83 16.75 -8.21 -9.82
C PRO A 83 15.96 -7.55 -10.95
N SER A 84 14.81 -8.09 -11.35
CA SER A 84 13.94 -7.47 -12.37
C SER A 84 13.44 -6.07 -11.99
N MET A 85 13.36 -5.77 -10.70
CA MET A 85 12.97 -4.45 -10.20
C MET A 85 14.12 -3.44 -10.16
N LEU A 86 15.37 -3.88 -10.38
CA LEU A 86 16.55 -3.02 -10.49
C LEU A 86 16.70 -2.44 -11.90
N PHE A 87 15.61 -2.30 -12.61
CA PHE A 87 15.51 -1.71 -13.93
C PHE A 87 14.89 -0.31 -13.86
N GLY A 88 15.37 0.59 -14.71
CA GLY A 88 14.81 1.93 -14.87
C GLY A 88 15.52 2.69 -15.97
N THR A 89 14.78 3.43 -16.82
CA THR A 89 15.33 4.05 -18.03
C THR A 89 15.45 5.57 -17.94
N ARG A 90 14.82 6.22 -16.99
CA ARG A 90 14.81 7.68 -16.90
C ARG A 90 15.13 8.21 -15.49
N ARG A 91 14.11 8.31 -14.63
CA ARG A 91 14.22 8.98 -13.33
C ARG A 91 14.94 8.11 -12.29
N THR A 92 14.49 6.87 -12.13
CA THR A 92 14.95 5.97 -11.07
C THR A 92 14.70 4.51 -11.43
N LEU A 93 15.08 3.59 -10.53
CA LEU A 93 14.76 2.17 -10.66
C LEU A 93 13.31 1.89 -10.21
N ARG A 94 12.71 0.82 -10.72
CA ARG A 94 11.37 0.37 -10.31
C ARG A 94 11.30 0.11 -8.79
N SER A 95 12.34 -0.49 -8.21
CA SER A 95 12.44 -0.72 -6.77
C SER A 95 12.38 0.56 -5.94
N VAL A 96 13.02 1.64 -6.41
CA VAL A 96 12.99 2.96 -5.75
C VAL A 96 11.60 3.57 -5.87
N ALA A 97 10.98 3.54 -7.06
CA ALA A 97 9.61 4.03 -7.26
C ALA A 97 8.60 3.28 -6.38
N ALA A 98 8.74 1.94 -6.27
CA ALA A 98 7.95 1.12 -5.37
C ALA A 98 8.12 1.54 -3.91
N ALA A 99 9.38 1.73 -3.45
CA ALA A 99 9.67 2.17 -2.09
C ALA A 99 9.08 3.55 -1.78
N GLU A 100 9.18 4.51 -2.71
CA GLU A 100 8.60 5.85 -2.57
C GLU A 100 7.07 5.77 -2.41
N ALA A 101 6.39 5.02 -3.27
CA ALA A 101 4.94 4.85 -3.22
C ALA A 101 4.48 4.16 -1.91
N LEU A 102 5.13 3.06 -1.53
CA LEU A 102 4.81 2.35 -0.30
C LEU A 102 5.09 3.20 0.95
N ALA A 103 6.18 3.99 0.95
CA ALA A 103 6.46 4.91 2.06
C ALA A 103 5.40 6.01 2.18
N LEU A 104 4.93 6.58 1.07
CA LEU A 104 3.84 7.56 1.06
C LEU A 104 2.56 6.96 1.64
N LEU A 105 2.17 5.76 1.18
CA LEU A 105 0.99 5.06 1.69
C LEU A 105 1.13 4.74 3.18
N GLY A 106 2.27 4.20 3.60
CA GLY A 106 2.52 3.88 5.00
C GLY A 106 2.43 5.09 5.92
N TRP A 107 2.97 6.25 5.53
CA TRP A 107 2.83 7.48 6.28
C TRP A 107 1.38 7.96 6.39
N ARG A 108 0.54 7.74 5.36
CA ARG A 108 -0.88 8.06 5.41
C ARG A 108 -1.60 7.16 6.40
N VAL A 109 -1.43 5.83 6.27
CA VAL A 109 -2.04 4.84 7.18
C VAL A 109 -1.71 5.13 8.64
N VAL A 110 -0.43 5.40 8.95
CA VAL A 110 0.00 5.75 10.32
C VAL A 110 -0.54 7.11 10.75
N GLY A 111 -0.64 8.06 9.82
CA GLY A 111 -1.23 9.38 10.07
C GLY A 111 -2.70 9.32 10.46
N ASP A 112 -3.42 8.33 9.95
CA ASP A 112 -4.83 8.05 10.26
C ASP A 112 -5.01 7.08 11.46
N GLY A 113 -3.92 6.75 12.17
CA GLY A 113 -3.95 5.90 13.38
C GLY A 113 -3.79 4.40 13.10
N GLY A 114 -3.66 3.98 11.85
CA GLY A 114 -3.46 2.57 11.48
C GLY A 114 -2.08 2.02 11.81
N ARG A 115 -1.92 0.70 11.63
CA ARG A 115 -0.67 -0.04 11.81
C ARG A 115 -0.12 -0.50 10.48
N VAL A 116 1.19 -0.34 10.27
CA VAL A 116 1.87 -0.71 9.04
C VAL A 116 2.99 -1.69 9.32
N GLY A 117 3.01 -2.80 8.58
CA GLY A 117 4.09 -3.77 8.49
C GLY A 117 4.79 -3.72 7.13
N LEU A 118 5.88 -4.45 6.99
CA LEU A 118 6.64 -4.55 5.74
C LEU A 118 7.08 -5.98 5.51
N VAL A 119 7.00 -6.42 4.26
CA VAL A 119 7.78 -7.53 3.74
C VAL A 119 8.52 -7.01 2.52
N VAL A 120 9.82 -7.15 2.51
CA VAL A 120 10.62 -6.79 1.34
C VAL A 120 11.50 -7.95 0.94
N GLY A 121 11.42 -8.32 -0.33
CA GLY A 121 12.19 -9.41 -0.92
C GLY A 121 13.19 -8.91 -1.95
N HIS A 122 14.37 -9.51 -1.93
CA HIS A 122 15.43 -9.38 -2.91
C HIS A 122 16.01 -10.78 -3.21
N ALA A 123 17.12 -10.89 -3.87
CA ALA A 123 17.73 -12.19 -4.19
C ALA A 123 18.27 -12.96 -2.97
N GLY A 124 18.26 -12.34 -1.76
CA GLY A 124 18.64 -12.96 -0.49
C GLY A 124 17.46 -13.18 0.45
N GLU A 125 17.77 -13.34 1.73
CA GLU A 125 16.76 -13.52 2.77
C GLU A 125 15.82 -12.31 2.87
N PRO A 126 14.49 -12.51 2.88
CA PRO A 126 13.54 -11.43 2.97
C PRO A 126 13.58 -10.74 4.35
N THR A 127 13.24 -9.48 4.38
CA THR A 127 13.05 -8.74 5.62
C THR A 127 11.56 -8.58 5.90
N ALA A 128 11.12 -8.94 7.11
CA ALA A 128 9.73 -8.82 7.54
C ALA A 128 9.62 -8.01 8.85
N LEU A 129 8.74 -7.03 8.87
CA LEU A 129 8.37 -6.23 10.04
C LEU A 129 6.87 -6.38 10.30
N ARG A 130 6.51 -6.73 11.53
CA ARG A 130 5.09 -6.85 11.94
C ARG A 130 4.39 -5.48 11.93
N PRO A 131 3.06 -5.43 11.68
CA PRO A 131 2.30 -4.19 11.73
C PRO A 131 2.42 -3.50 13.09
N ALA A 132 2.87 -2.24 13.07
CA ALA A 132 3.01 -1.37 14.23
C ALA A 132 2.60 0.07 13.88
N GLY A 133 2.12 0.83 14.85
CA GLY A 133 1.67 2.21 14.67
C GLY A 133 2.74 3.24 14.97
N GLY A 134 2.46 4.47 14.55
CA GLY A 134 3.26 5.63 14.89
C GLY A 134 4.53 5.85 14.07
N GLU A 135 5.17 6.97 14.28
CA GLU A 135 6.33 7.41 13.50
C GLU A 135 7.53 6.47 13.60
N ARG A 136 7.70 5.79 14.74
CA ARG A 136 8.80 4.83 14.92
C ARG A 136 8.68 3.64 13.99
N ALA A 137 7.44 3.15 13.77
CA ALA A 137 7.19 2.07 12.83
C ALA A 137 7.58 2.48 11.40
N MET A 138 7.17 3.67 10.97
CA MET A 138 7.53 4.16 9.64
C MET A 138 9.02 4.46 9.48
N THR A 139 9.71 4.91 10.53
CA THR A 139 11.17 5.06 10.51
C THR A 139 11.86 3.71 10.32
N ALA A 140 11.40 2.66 11.03
CA ALA A 140 11.93 1.31 10.86
C ALA A 140 11.65 0.78 9.45
N ILE A 141 10.45 0.98 8.90
CA ILE A 141 10.07 0.56 7.55
C ILE A 141 10.92 1.25 6.50
N THR A 142 11.08 2.58 6.56
CA THR A 142 11.88 3.31 5.58
C THR A 142 13.36 2.95 5.66
N GLY A 143 13.88 2.70 6.86
CA GLY A 143 15.23 2.17 7.06
C GLY A 143 15.41 0.77 6.49
N ALA A 144 14.43 -0.12 6.69
CA ALA A 144 14.46 -1.47 6.14
C ALA A 144 14.39 -1.47 4.60
N LEU A 145 13.55 -0.62 4.00
CA LEU A 145 13.51 -0.44 2.54
C LEU A 145 14.85 0.02 1.98
N ALA A 146 15.49 1.01 2.61
CA ALA A 146 16.80 1.51 2.17
C ALA A 146 17.88 0.44 2.27
N LEU A 147 17.92 -0.31 3.38
CA LEU A 147 18.90 -1.39 3.57
C LEU A 147 18.67 -2.55 2.60
N ALA A 148 17.40 -2.95 2.40
CA ALA A 148 17.04 -4.01 1.46
C ALA A 148 17.39 -3.62 0.03
N HIS A 149 17.19 -2.36 -0.36
CA HIS A 149 17.59 -1.86 -1.68
C HIS A 149 19.11 -1.91 -1.88
N ALA A 150 19.90 -1.51 -0.89
CA ALA A 150 21.36 -1.63 -0.96
C ALA A 150 21.80 -3.08 -1.17
N ARG A 151 21.22 -4.03 -0.40
CA ARG A 151 21.47 -5.47 -0.57
C ARG A 151 21.02 -6.00 -1.94
N ALA A 152 19.91 -5.49 -2.46
CA ALA A 152 19.43 -5.85 -3.79
C ALA A 152 20.43 -5.44 -4.88
N LEU A 153 21.03 -4.26 -4.77
CA LEU A 153 22.06 -3.79 -5.70
C LEU A 153 23.32 -4.67 -5.68
N ASP A 154 23.73 -5.15 -4.49
CA ASP A 154 24.85 -6.07 -4.35
C ASP A 154 24.58 -7.44 -5.01
N ALA A 155 23.32 -7.84 -5.14
CA ALA A 155 22.86 -9.10 -5.71
C ALA A 155 22.15 -8.93 -7.08
N ALA A 156 22.41 -7.84 -7.80
CA ALA A 156 21.69 -7.48 -9.03
C ALA A 156 21.86 -8.50 -10.18
N GLU A 157 22.93 -9.30 -10.17
CA GLU A 157 23.20 -10.34 -11.18
C GLU A 157 22.52 -11.69 -10.86
N ALA A 158 21.84 -11.81 -9.72
CA ALA A 158 21.14 -13.03 -9.38
C ALA A 158 19.88 -13.21 -10.22
N ALA A 159 19.41 -14.45 -10.35
CA ALA A 159 18.09 -14.73 -10.92
C ALA A 159 16.99 -14.28 -9.95
N ASP A 160 15.84 -13.88 -10.49
CA ASP A 160 14.67 -13.56 -9.69
C ASP A 160 14.16 -14.80 -8.92
N PRO A 161 14.15 -14.79 -7.59
CA PRO A 161 13.42 -15.81 -6.85
C PRO A 161 11.91 -15.62 -7.04
N PRO A 162 11.09 -16.66 -6.83
CA PRO A 162 9.64 -16.53 -6.89
C PRO A 162 9.09 -15.62 -5.80
N LEU A 163 7.93 -14.97 -6.04
CA LEU A 163 7.26 -14.09 -5.06
C LEU A 163 6.38 -14.84 -4.06
N GLU A 164 6.06 -16.10 -4.31
CA GLU A 164 5.16 -16.91 -3.47
C GLU A 164 5.58 -16.94 -1.98
N PRO A 165 6.87 -17.14 -1.63
CA PRO A 165 7.29 -17.09 -0.23
C PRO A 165 7.02 -15.72 0.42
N LEU A 166 7.24 -14.62 -0.31
CA LEU A 166 6.99 -13.28 0.20
C LEU A 166 5.51 -13.02 0.43
N LEU A 167 4.66 -13.47 -0.49
CA LEU A 167 3.20 -13.40 -0.35
C LEU A 167 2.74 -14.17 0.88
N THR A 168 3.26 -15.40 1.09
CA THR A 168 2.94 -16.24 2.23
C THR A 168 3.34 -15.57 3.56
N ILE A 169 4.55 -15.02 3.62
CA ILE A 169 5.02 -14.27 4.80
C ILE A 169 4.11 -13.07 5.06
N ALA A 170 3.83 -12.26 4.03
CA ALA A 170 3.01 -11.06 4.16
C ALA A 170 1.59 -11.39 4.65
N ALA A 171 0.96 -12.42 4.09
CA ALA A 171 -0.35 -12.87 4.52
C ALA A 171 -0.36 -13.35 5.97
N SER A 172 0.71 -14.03 6.43
CA SER A 172 0.81 -14.51 7.82
C SER A 172 0.92 -13.41 8.87
N LEU A 173 1.30 -12.20 8.47
CA LEU A 173 1.41 -11.04 9.37
C LEU A 173 0.08 -10.32 9.59
N LEU A 174 -0.95 -10.65 8.84
CA LEU A 174 -2.24 -9.97 8.85
C LEU A 174 -3.34 -10.83 9.48
N PRO A 175 -4.24 -10.23 10.26
CA PRO A 175 -5.51 -10.87 10.62
C PRO A 175 -6.44 -10.95 9.40
N SER A 176 -7.49 -11.76 9.50
CA SER A 176 -8.58 -11.74 8.51
C SER A 176 -9.18 -10.33 8.41
N GLY A 177 -9.42 -9.87 7.17
CA GLY A 177 -9.84 -8.51 6.89
C GLY A 177 -8.71 -7.48 6.87
N GLY A 178 -7.46 -7.89 7.15
CA GLY A 178 -6.30 -7.02 7.00
C GLY A 178 -6.00 -6.67 5.55
N HIS A 179 -5.18 -5.65 5.34
CA HIS A 179 -4.88 -5.11 4.02
C HIS A 179 -3.45 -5.45 3.58
N LEU A 180 -3.32 -6.02 2.40
CA LEU A 180 -2.02 -6.30 1.77
C LEU A 180 -1.85 -5.43 0.52
N VAL A 181 -0.79 -4.64 0.49
CA VAL A 181 -0.45 -3.82 -0.68
C VAL A 181 0.87 -4.32 -1.26
N ILE A 182 0.83 -4.75 -2.52
CA ILE A 182 1.97 -5.34 -3.23
C ILE A 182 2.46 -4.35 -4.29
N ALA A 183 3.71 -3.92 -4.19
CA ALA A 183 4.36 -3.09 -5.22
C ALA A 183 5.41 -3.90 -5.96
N SER A 184 5.13 -4.22 -7.22
CA SER A 184 5.96 -5.05 -8.08
C SER A 184 5.67 -4.75 -9.55
N ALA A 185 6.61 -5.05 -10.44
CA ALA A 185 6.33 -5.17 -11.88
C ALA A 185 5.64 -6.50 -12.22
N LEU A 186 5.63 -7.46 -11.29
CA LEU A 186 5.14 -8.83 -11.46
C LEU A 186 5.76 -9.54 -12.68
N ASP A 187 7.02 -9.23 -12.98
CA ASP A 187 7.78 -9.97 -13.99
C ASP A 187 8.16 -11.33 -13.38
N ALA A 188 7.75 -12.43 -14.01
CA ALA A 188 7.97 -13.78 -13.52
C ALA A 188 7.70 -13.96 -11.99
N PRO A 189 6.45 -13.74 -11.51
CA PRO A 189 6.15 -13.74 -10.07
C PRO A 189 6.24 -15.14 -9.44
N GLY A 190 6.26 -16.20 -10.26
CA GLY A 190 6.26 -17.58 -9.86
C GLY A 190 5.08 -18.34 -10.47
N ARG A 191 5.16 -19.68 -10.48
CA ARG A 191 4.15 -20.51 -11.14
C ARG A 191 2.81 -20.48 -10.41
N ASP A 192 2.86 -20.52 -9.08
CA ASP A 192 1.67 -20.66 -8.23
C ASP A 192 1.24 -19.31 -7.61
N PHE A 193 1.92 -18.22 -7.97
CA PHE A 193 1.66 -16.89 -7.42
C PHE A 193 0.20 -16.46 -7.56
N ASP A 194 -0.37 -16.57 -8.75
CA ASP A 194 -1.75 -16.15 -9.04
C ASP A 194 -2.78 -16.97 -8.25
N HIS A 195 -2.52 -18.26 -8.05
CA HIS A 195 -3.37 -19.11 -7.24
C HIS A 195 -3.30 -18.72 -5.76
N LEU A 196 -2.10 -18.56 -5.22
CA LEU A 196 -1.90 -18.13 -3.83
C LEU A 196 -2.46 -16.73 -3.57
N LEU A 197 -2.32 -15.82 -4.53
CA LEU A 197 -2.89 -14.48 -4.44
C LEU A 197 -4.42 -14.51 -4.35
N THR A 198 -5.06 -15.35 -5.16
CA THR A 198 -6.51 -15.55 -5.13
C THR A 198 -6.97 -16.14 -3.79
N LEU A 199 -6.29 -17.15 -3.27
CA LEU A 199 -6.59 -17.73 -1.95
C LEU A 199 -6.40 -16.69 -0.82
N ALA A 200 -5.37 -15.87 -0.90
CA ALA A 200 -5.14 -14.81 0.07
C ALA A 200 -6.24 -13.73 0.02
N ALA A 201 -6.76 -13.43 -1.18
CA ALA A 201 -7.83 -12.45 -1.38
C ALA A 201 -9.18 -12.87 -0.77
N GLU A 202 -9.38 -14.17 -0.47
CA GLU A 202 -10.57 -14.64 0.27
C GLU A 202 -10.61 -14.14 1.72
N LYS A 203 -9.44 -13.84 2.30
CA LYS A 203 -9.29 -13.43 3.70
C LYS A 203 -8.78 -12.01 3.88
N LEU A 204 -8.10 -11.46 2.89
CA LEU A 204 -7.42 -10.18 2.94
C LEU A 204 -7.93 -9.24 1.85
N SER A 205 -7.91 -7.95 2.14
CA SER A 205 -8.09 -6.92 1.12
C SER A 205 -6.77 -6.67 0.41
N ILE A 206 -6.62 -7.16 -0.82
CA ILE A 206 -5.37 -7.04 -1.57
C ILE A 206 -5.45 -5.90 -2.57
N ARG A 207 -4.37 -5.13 -2.67
CA ARG A 207 -4.18 -4.05 -3.65
C ARG A 207 -2.84 -4.21 -4.34
N LEU A 208 -2.83 -3.99 -5.65
CA LEU A 208 -1.63 -4.04 -6.47
C LEU A 208 -1.18 -2.63 -6.87
N ILE A 209 0.10 -2.37 -6.73
CA ILE A 209 0.81 -1.25 -7.36
C ILE A 209 1.69 -1.85 -8.43
N LEU A 210 1.20 -1.84 -9.67
CA LEU A 210 1.95 -2.37 -10.81
C LEU A 210 2.94 -1.31 -11.30
N VAL A 211 4.21 -1.55 -11.01
CA VAL A 211 5.30 -0.61 -11.34
C VAL A 211 5.72 -0.81 -12.79
N SER A 212 5.65 0.24 -13.59
CA SER A 212 5.93 0.20 -15.03
C SER A 212 6.90 1.29 -15.44
N ASP A 213 7.88 0.94 -16.27
CA ASP A 213 8.83 1.88 -16.86
C ASP A 213 8.36 2.37 -18.25
N ALA A 214 8.75 3.58 -18.64
CA ALA A 214 8.41 4.14 -19.95
C ALA A 214 8.87 3.28 -21.12
N PHE A 215 10.00 2.60 -20.96
CA PHE A 215 10.53 1.70 -22.00
C PHE A 215 9.57 0.57 -22.33
N GLU A 216 8.86 0.03 -21.36
CA GLU A 216 7.88 -1.04 -21.58
C GLU A 216 6.69 -0.59 -22.42
N ARG A 217 6.30 0.66 -22.25
CA ARG A 217 5.17 1.26 -22.98
C ARG A 217 5.55 1.70 -24.38
N ALA A 218 6.66 2.46 -24.46
CA ALA A 218 7.06 3.11 -25.71
C ALA A 218 7.81 2.16 -26.64
N ARG A 219 8.58 1.21 -26.09
CA ARG A 219 9.47 0.29 -26.84
C ARG A 219 10.04 0.95 -28.08
N PRO A 220 10.85 2.02 -27.96
CA PRO A 220 11.39 2.70 -29.11
C PRO A 220 12.11 1.69 -30.01
N ALA A 221 11.89 1.79 -31.33
CA ALA A 221 12.59 0.91 -32.27
C ALA A 221 14.11 1.08 -32.11
N GLY A 222 14.83 -0.03 -31.97
CA GLY A 222 16.25 -0.01 -31.76
C GLY A 222 16.81 -1.34 -31.31
N LEU A 223 18.14 -1.41 -31.30
CA LEU A 223 18.89 -2.57 -30.81
C LEU A 223 19.32 -2.29 -29.36
N TYR A 224 18.82 -3.08 -28.43
CA TYR A 224 19.10 -2.92 -27.01
C TYR A 224 19.98 -4.07 -26.52
N PRO A 225 21.23 -3.82 -26.14
CA PRO A 225 22.05 -4.84 -25.52
C PRO A 225 21.49 -5.21 -24.17
N PHE A 226 21.45 -6.49 -23.85
CA PHE A 226 21.05 -6.98 -22.52
C PHE A 226 22.01 -8.05 -22.03
N ALA A 227 22.08 -8.21 -20.74
CA ALA A 227 22.73 -9.33 -20.08
C ALA A 227 21.68 -10.04 -19.19
N LEU A 228 21.70 -11.36 -19.22
CA LEU A 228 20.89 -12.18 -18.32
C LEU A 228 21.69 -12.49 -17.05
N PRO A 229 21.00 -12.80 -15.92
CA PRO A 229 21.66 -13.15 -14.66
C PRO A 229 22.61 -14.34 -14.78
N ASP A 230 22.40 -15.24 -15.74
CA ASP A 230 23.27 -16.37 -16.02
C ASP A 230 24.53 -16.01 -16.83
N GLY A 231 24.78 -14.71 -17.05
CA GLY A 231 25.92 -14.18 -17.78
C GLY A 231 25.74 -14.17 -19.30
N ARG A 232 24.67 -14.74 -19.85
CA ARG A 232 24.40 -14.66 -21.30
C ARG A 232 24.11 -13.22 -21.68
N ARG A 233 24.67 -12.79 -22.77
CA ARG A 233 24.47 -11.46 -23.37
C ARG A 233 23.77 -11.61 -24.72
N GLY A 234 22.95 -10.63 -25.03
CA GLY A 234 22.26 -10.60 -26.31
C GLY A 234 21.88 -9.19 -26.71
N THR A 235 21.22 -9.08 -27.86
CA THR A 235 20.66 -7.82 -28.33
C THR A 235 19.18 -8.03 -28.62
N LEU A 236 18.33 -7.22 -28.00
CA LEU A 236 16.91 -7.17 -28.29
C LEU A 236 16.70 -6.19 -29.44
N ASP A 237 16.13 -6.67 -30.56
CA ASP A 237 15.62 -5.81 -31.62
C ASP A 237 14.16 -5.45 -31.28
N ALA A 238 13.92 -4.27 -30.75
CA ALA A 238 12.58 -3.82 -30.40
C ALA A 238 11.72 -3.47 -31.63
N GLY A 239 12.30 -3.43 -32.83
CA GLY A 239 11.58 -3.22 -34.08
C GLY A 239 11.03 -4.50 -34.72
N ARG A 240 11.43 -5.69 -34.26
CA ARG A 240 11.06 -6.98 -34.88
C ARG A 240 10.32 -7.93 -33.93
N GLY A 241 9.04 -8.09 -34.17
CA GLY A 241 8.40 -9.41 -34.27
C GLY A 241 7.98 -10.14 -32.99
N ARG A 242 8.08 -9.62 -31.76
CA ARG A 242 7.41 -10.23 -30.62
C ARG A 242 6.16 -9.40 -30.28
N PRO A 243 4.96 -10.04 -30.18
CA PRO A 243 3.80 -9.32 -29.71
C PRO A 243 4.13 -8.63 -28.36
N PRO A 244 3.63 -7.41 -28.12
CA PRO A 244 3.83 -6.76 -26.83
C PRO A 244 3.35 -7.70 -25.72
N ALA A 245 4.10 -7.79 -24.63
CA ALA A 245 3.54 -8.37 -23.42
C ALA A 245 2.26 -7.60 -23.05
N ALA A 246 1.33 -8.24 -22.38
CA ALA A 246 0.11 -7.58 -21.92
C ALA A 246 0.45 -6.26 -21.24
N SER A 247 -0.26 -5.20 -21.59
CA SER A 247 -0.05 -3.89 -21.00
C SER A 247 -0.31 -3.92 -19.48
N ALA A 248 0.19 -2.94 -18.76
CA ALA A 248 -0.09 -2.84 -17.33
C ALA A 248 -1.61 -2.75 -17.05
N GLU A 249 -2.34 -2.09 -17.94
CA GLU A 249 -3.79 -1.94 -17.88
C GLU A 249 -4.51 -3.28 -18.08
N GLU A 250 -4.13 -4.07 -19.07
CA GLU A 250 -4.68 -5.40 -19.31
C GLU A 250 -4.43 -6.33 -18.12
N ARG A 251 -3.21 -6.32 -17.58
CA ARG A 251 -2.86 -7.12 -16.40
C ARG A 251 -3.67 -6.70 -15.16
N LEU A 252 -3.84 -5.39 -14.94
CA LEU A 252 -4.67 -4.89 -13.84
C LEU A 252 -6.14 -5.25 -14.03
N ALA A 253 -6.65 -5.24 -15.27
CA ALA A 253 -8.02 -5.68 -15.56
C ALA A 253 -8.21 -7.16 -15.23
N ASP A 254 -7.25 -8.03 -15.57
CA ASP A 254 -7.29 -9.46 -15.23
C ASP A 254 -7.33 -9.69 -13.71
N TYR A 255 -6.54 -8.93 -12.95
CA TYR A 255 -6.58 -9.00 -11.47
C TYR A 255 -7.90 -8.45 -10.92
N ALA A 256 -8.44 -7.38 -11.50
CA ALA A 256 -9.72 -6.81 -11.09
C ALA A 256 -10.88 -7.81 -11.27
N HIS A 257 -10.88 -8.63 -12.32
CA HIS A 257 -11.85 -9.73 -12.51
C HIS A 257 -11.78 -10.79 -11.39
N ARG A 258 -10.66 -10.89 -10.70
CA ARG A 258 -10.45 -11.76 -9.53
C ARG A 258 -10.72 -11.04 -8.20
N GLY A 259 -11.29 -9.84 -8.22
CA GLY A 259 -11.56 -9.02 -7.04
C GLY A 259 -10.34 -8.31 -6.46
N ILE A 260 -9.21 -8.31 -7.16
CA ILE A 260 -7.96 -7.68 -6.72
C ILE A 260 -7.77 -6.38 -7.47
N ALA A 261 -8.10 -5.26 -6.83
CA ALA A 261 -7.94 -3.95 -7.43
C ALA A 261 -6.47 -3.49 -7.40
N GLY A 262 -6.09 -2.69 -8.38
CA GLY A 262 -4.73 -2.17 -8.46
C GLY A 262 -4.64 -0.85 -9.23
N ILE A 263 -3.46 -0.29 -9.17
CA ILE A 263 -3.10 0.93 -9.89
C ILE A 263 -1.77 0.73 -10.62
N ARG A 264 -1.60 1.43 -11.74
CA ARG A 264 -0.30 1.54 -12.39
C ARG A 264 0.50 2.67 -11.75
N LEU A 265 1.77 2.43 -11.53
CA LEU A 265 2.75 3.40 -11.06
C LEU A 265 3.82 3.59 -12.14
N ASP A 266 3.88 4.77 -12.72
CA ASP A 266 4.89 5.13 -13.72
C ASP A 266 6.18 5.60 -13.04
N VAL A 267 7.27 4.89 -13.26
CA VAL A 267 8.58 5.16 -12.62
C VAL A 267 9.07 6.59 -12.86
N GLU A 268 8.71 7.18 -14.02
CA GLU A 268 9.13 8.52 -14.41
C GLU A 268 8.42 9.64 -13.63
N ALA A 269 7.25 9.35 -13.07
CA ALA A 269 6.37 10.38 -12.52
C ALA A 269 6.93 11.00 -11.23
N GLY A 270 7.39 10.26 -10.28
CA GLY A 270 7.93 10.78 -9.02
C GLY A 270 6.90 10.94 -7.89
N PRO A 271 7.39 11.23 -6.67
CA PRO A 271 6.57 11.19 -5.45
C PRO A 271 5.37 12.14 -5.44
N GLU A 272 5.49 13.33 -6.04
CA GLU A 272 4.40 14.30 -6.12
C GLU A 272 3.21 13.73 -6.92
N ALA A 273 3.48 13.00 -8.00
CA ALA A 273 2.44 12.35 -8.80
C ALA A 273 1.93 11.06 -8.13
N TYR A 274 2.73 10.43 -7.27
CA TYR A 274 2.31 9.23 -6.51
C TYR A 274 1.34 9.58 -5.39
N ALA A 275 1.47 10.76 -4.76
CA ALA A 275 0.66 11.14 -3.61
C ALA A 275 -0.86 11.03 -3.87
N PRO A 276 -1.45 11.57 -4.96
CA PRO A 276 -2.87 11.42 -5.24
C PRO A 276 -3.27 9.98 -5.59
N LEU A 277 -2.34 9.16 -6.14
CA LEU A 277 -2.60 7.74 -6.38
C LEU A 277 -2.71 6.98 -5.06
N MET A 278 -1.81 7.25 -4.13
CA MET A 278 -1.83 6.66 -2.79
C MET A 278 -3.04 7.11 -1.98
N GLU A 279 -3.49 8.34 -2.17
CA GLU A 279 -4.73 8.83 -1.56
C GLU A 279 -5.96 8.03 -2.01
N ARG A 280 -6.09 7.78 -3.32
CA ARG A 280 -7.19 6.95 -3.85
C ARG A 280 -7.09 5.50 -3.38
N LEU A 281 -5.88 4.95 -3.30
CA LEU A 281 -5.66 3.60 -2.79
C LEU A 281 -6.03 3.50 -1.32
N ASP A 282 -5.63 4.49 -0.52
CA ASP A 282 -5.90 4.58 0.90
C ASP A 282 -7.40 4.71 1.23
N ALA A 283 -8.15 5.42 0.39
CA ALA A 283 -9.59 5.61 0.58
C ALA A 283 -10.41 4.30 0.45
N VAL A 284 -9.82 3.24 -0.11
CA VAL A 284 -10.44 1.92 -0.32
C VAL A 284 -9.77 0.80 0.48
N LEU A 285 -8.81 1.13 1.34
CA LEU A 285 -8.23 0.30 2.38
C LEU A 285 -9.03 0.52 3.69
#